data_9f76990f088c0ba070ebc6e3dabfc882
#
_entry.id   9f76990f088c0ba070ebc6e3dabfc882
#
_cell.length_a   1.000
_cell.length_b   1.000
_cell.length_c   1.000
_cell.angle_alpha   90.00
_cell.angle_beta   90.00
_cell.angle_gamma   90.00
#
_symmetry.space_group_name_H-M   'P 1'
#
loop_
_entity.id
_entity.type
_entity.pdbx_description
1 polymer ?
#
loop_
_entity_poly.entity_id
_entity_poly.type
_entity_poly.pdbx_seq_one_letter_code
_entity_poly.pdbx_strand_id
1 'polypeptide(L)'
;PAPATQDGILTAPYDPTRSNTSLNWVIEMLTEMGKHPTQGGPEIMQLEKFWHPKMCWYGPSGIGSMRQVSGFRKWHQIPFLKALPDRRVYMHGKGVMFGDGDYVGAAGWPNMQMTVTGDGWLGIAPSNIPITMRSFDFWRCENGLIRENWVLIDLLHVYHQLGIDVFSRMRELTYARQ
;
A
#
# COMPACT_ATOMS: atom_id res chain seq x y z
N PRO A 1 8.34 2.92 19.78
CA PRO A 1 7.23 3.84 20.01
C PRO A 1 7.38 5.07 19.12
N ALA A 2 6.25 5.63 18.71
CA ALA A 2 6.28 6.90 18.01
C ALA A 2 7.04 7.94 18.88
N PRO A 3 7.71 8.94 18.27
CA PRO A 3 8.36 10.01 19.03
C PRO A 3 7.37 10.64 20.01
N ALA A 4 7.83 10.98 21.19
CA ALA A 4 6.95 11.58 22.22
C ALA A 4 6.33 12.91 21.73
N THR A 5 7.02 13.62 20.85
CA THR A 5 6.56 14.88 20.24
C THR A 5 5.47 14.68 19.19
N GLN A 6 5.40 13.51 18.56
CA GLN A 6 4.47 13.16 17.46
C GLN A 6 4.42 14.18 16.31
N ASP A 7 5.47 14.95 16.13
CA ASP A 7 5.61 15.99 15.09
C ASP A 7 6.28 15.47 13.80
N GLY A 8 6.68 14.19 13.78
CA GLY A 8 7.38 13.57 12.65
C GLY A 8 8.84 13.99 12.52
N ILE A 9 9.38 14.76 13.46
CA ILE A 9 10.77 15.21 13.42
C ILE A 9 11.66 14.19 14.11
N LEU A 10 12.62 13.65 13.38
CA LEU A 10 13.68 12.81 13.92
C LEU A 10 14.85 13.70 14.36
N THR A 11 15.08 13.78 15.66
CA THR A 11 16.20 14.56 16.23
C THR A 11 17.44 13.73 16.51
N ALA A 12 17.33 12.40 16.41
CA ALA A 12 18.47 11.49 16.59
C ALA A 12 19.40 11.54 15.37
N PRO A 13 20.73 11.38 15.57
CA PRO A 13 21.66 11.22 14.47
C PRO A 13 21.29 10.02 13.58
N TYR A 14 21.60 10.13 12.29
CA TYR A 14 21.39 9.01 11.35
C TYR A 14 22.19 7.78 11.77
N ASP A 15 21.51 6.65 11.91
CA ASP A 15 22.09 5.34 12.21
C ASP A 15 22.01 4.44 10.98
N PRO A 16 23.12 4.25 10.24
CA PRO A 16 23.11 3.44 9.01
C PRO A 16 22.80 1.96 9.28
N THR A 17 23.21 1.42 10.41
CA THR A 17 22.97 0.01 10.74
C THR A 17 21.49 -0.23 10.99
N ARG A 18 20.84 0.59 11.80
CA ARG A 18 19.42 0.52 12.09
C ARG A 18 18.59 0.78 10.83
N SER A 19 18.96 1.78 10.06
CA SER A 19 18.30 2.12 8.78
C SER A 19 18.34 0.96 7.78
N ASN A 20 19.50 0.34 7.61
CA ASN A 20 19.65 -0.82 6.72
C ASN A 20 18.88 -2.04 7.23
N THR A 21 18.84 -2.26 8.55
CA THR A 21 18.06 -3.37 9.15
C THR A 21 16.58 -3.21 8.83
N SER A 22 16.01 -2.03 9.06
CA SER A 22 14.60 -1.75 8.76
C SER A 22 14.31 -1.84 7.24
N LEU A 23 15.18 -1.27 6.41
CA LEU A 23 15.06 -1.30 4.96
C LEU A 23 15.05 -2.74 4.43
N ASN A 24 16.02 -3.56 4.83
CA ASN A 24 16.12 -4.94 4.39
C ASN A 24 14.91 -5.77 4.83
N TRP A 25 14.38 -5.53 6.03
CA TRP A 25 13.19 -6.21 6.52
C TRP A 25 11.96 -5.91 5.66
N VAL A 26 11.77 -4.64 5.29
CA VAL A 26 10.68 -4.25 4.39
C VAL A 26 10.88 -4.81 2.98
N ILE A 27 12.11 -4.82 2.46
CA ILE A 27 12.44 -5.42 1.15
C ILE A 27 12.09 -6.92 1.16
N GLU A 28 12.45 -7.66 2.22
CA GLU A 28 12.11 -9.07 2.35
C GLU A 28 10.58 -9.27 2.36
N MET A 29 9.86 -8.49 3.14
CA MET A 29 8.39 -8.51 3.17
C MET A 29 7.78 -8.26 1.79
N LEU A 30 8.24 -7.25 1.06
CA LEU A 30 7.74 -6.95 -0.28
C LEU A 30 8.10 -8.04 -1.29
N THR A 31 9.24 -8.69 -1.13
CA THR A 31 9.66 -9.85 -1.94
C THR A 31 8.69 -11.02 -1.73
N GLU A 32 8.33 -11.32 -0.48
CA GLU A 32 7.34 -12.37 -0.18
C GLU A 32 5.95 -11.99 -0.73
N MET A 33 5.53 -10.75 -0.58
CA MET A 33 4.27 -10.27 -1.16
C MET A 33 4.24 -10.36 -2.69
N GLY A 34 5.39 -10.20 -3.35
CA GLY A 34 5.54 -10.28 -4.80
C GLY A 34 5.38 -11.71 -5.36
N LYS A 35 5.43 -12.75 -4.54
CA LYS A 35 5.20 -14.14 -4.96
C LYS A 35 3.75 -14.40 -5.37
N HIS A 36 2.79 -13.68 -4.80
CA HIS A 36 1.40 -13.72 -5.23
C HIS A 36 1.22 -12.90 -6.53
N PRO A 37 0.42 -13.34 -7.52
CA PRO A 37 -0.35 -14.60 -7.58
C PRO A 37 0.42 -15.77 -8.23
N THR A 38 1.64 -15.56 -8.70
CA THR A 38 2.34 -16.51 -9.57
C THR A 38 2.79 -17.79 -8.86
N GLN A 39 3.00 -17.74 -7.54
CA GLN A 39 3.53 -18.85 -6.75
C GLN A 39 2.56 -19.40 -5.70
N GLY A 40 1.37 -18.81 -5.56
CA GLY A 40 0.37 -19.25 -4.59
C GLY A 40 -0.70 -18.21 -4.29
N GLY A 41 -1.59 -18.54 -3.37
CA GLY A 41 -2.62 -17.64 -2.86
C GLY A 41 -2.07 -16.57 -1.90
N PRO A 42 -2.95 -15.75 -1.28
CA PRO A 42 -2.52 -14.66 -0.38
C PRO A 42 -1.70 -15.13 0.83
N GLU A 43 -1.82 -16.39 1.24
CA GLU A 43 -1.08 -16.99 2.36
C GLU A 43 0.43 -17.02 2.11
N ILE A 44 0.88 -17.12 0.84
CA ILE A 44 2.31 -17.15 0.49
C ILE A 44 3.04 -15.87 0.90
N MET A 45 2.30 -14.79 1.12
CA MET A 45 2.85 -13.49 1.54
C MET A 45 3.37 -13.49 2.98
N GLN A 46 3.06 -14.50 3.78
CA GLN A 46 3.55 -14.70 5.15
C GLN A 46 3.48 -13.45 6.03
N LEU A 47 2.39 -12.70 5.98
CA LEU A 47 2.29 -11.39 6.64
C LEU A 47 2.60 -11.46 8.14
N GLU A 48 2.20 -12.53 8.81
CA GLU A 48 2.42 -12.72 10.25
C GLU A 48 3.90 -12.83 10.64
N LYS A 49 4.78 -13.17 9.69
CA LYS A 49 6.23 -13.18 9.90
C LYS A 49 6.79 -11.76 10.04
N PHE A 50 6.26 -10.83 9.26
CA PHE A 50 6.82 -9.49 9.10
C PHE A 50 6.13 -8.43 9.94
N TRP A 51 4.83 -8.61 10.19
CA TRP A 51 4.00 -7.59 10.80
C TRP A 51 3.76 -7.84 12.28
N HIS A 52 3.84 -6.77 13.04
CA HIS A 52 3.52 -6.81 14.46
C HIS A 52 2.04 -7.19 14.68
N PRO A 53 1.71 -8.03 15.70
CA PRO A 53 0.32 -8.44 15.95
C PRO A 53 -0.68 -7.27 16.12
N LYS A 54 -0.20 -6.13 16.65
CA LYS A 54 -0.99 -4.90 16.81
C LYS A 54 -0.69 -3.88 15.71
N MET A 55 -0.38 -4.32 14.49
CA MET A 55 -0.09 -3.43 13.37
C MET A 55 -1.27 -2.54 13.01
N CYS A 56 -0.97 -1.38 12.43
CA CYS A 56 -1.93 -0.49 11.80
C CYS A 56 -1.51 -0.22 10.36
N TRP A 57 -2.46 -0.30 9.46
CA TRP A 57 -2.31 0.10 8.07
C TRP A 57 -3.23 1.29 7.79
N TYR A 58 -2.67 2.36 7.25
CA TYR A 58 -3.38 3.60 6.96
C TYR A 58 -3.42 3.79 5.47
N GLY A 59 -4.53 3.41 4.86
CA GLY A 59 -4.78 3.58 3.42
C GLY A 59 -5.37 4.96 3.09
N PRO A 60 -5.41 5.30 1.81
CA PRO A 60 -5.99 6.55 1.34
C PRO A 60 -7.51 6.60 1.57
N SER A 61 -8.06 7.80 1.43
CA SER A 61 -9.51 8.02 1.46
C SER A 61 -10.23 7.12 0.47
N GLY A 62 -11.33 6.51 0.90
CA GLY A 62 -12.08 5.50 0.14
C GLY A 62 -11.66 4.06 0.44
N ILE A 63 -10.40 3.80 0.83
CA ILE A 63 -9.94 2.49 1.28
C ILE A 63 -10.02 2.38 2.80
N GLY A 64 -9.51 3.40 3.52
CA GLY A 64 -9.59 3.48 4.96
C GLY A 64 -8.42 2.84 5.70
N SER A 65 -8.51 2.76 7.02
CA SER A 65 -7.47 2.24 7.91
C SER A 65 -7.87 0.91 8.53
N MET A 66 -6.91 -0.01 8.65
CA MET A 66 -7.13 -1.35 9.21
C MET A 66 -6.16 -1.64 10.35
N ARG A 67 -6.63 -2.41 11.30
CA ARG A 67 -5.83 -2.87 12.44
C ARG A 67 -5.66 -4.37 12.37
N GLN A 68 -4.47 -4.83 12.77
CA GLN A 68 -4.05 -6.23 12.78
C GLN A 68 -4.04 -6.84 11.35
N VAL A 69 -3.31 -7.91 11.17
CA VAL A 69 -3.23 -8.61 9.87
C VAL A 69 -4.61 -9.12 9.44
N SER A 70 -5.42 -9.58 10.38
CA SER A 70 -6.78 -10.06 10.11
C SER A 70 -7.70 -8.96 9.54
N GLY A 71 -7.65 -7.76 10.11
CA GLY A 71 -8.41 -6.61 9.59
C GLY A 71 -7.90 -6.14 8.24
N PHE A 72 -6.58 -6.05 8.07
CA PHE A 72 -5.96 -5.73 6.79
C PHE A 72 -6.35 -6.73 5.69
N ARG A 73 -6.28 -8.05 5.96
CA ARG A 73 -6.69 -9.08 5.02
C ARG A 73 -8.16 -8.97 4.65
N LYS A 74 -9.04 -8.87 5.64
CA LYS A 74 -10.49 -8.89 5.43
C LYS A 74 -10.99 -7.67 4.63
N TRP A 75 -10.51 -6.48 4.98
CA TRP A 75 -11.10 -5.24 4.48
C TRP A 75 -10.32 -4.59 3.34
N HIS A 76 -9.06 -4.96 3.14
CA HIS A 76 -8.24 -4.43 2.05
C HIS A 76 -7.66 -5.51 1.16
N GLN A 77 -6.80 -6.39 1.68
CA GLN A 77 -6.00 -7.28 0.85
C GLN A 77 -6.86 -8.22 -0.01
N ILE A 78 -7.81 -8.94 0.60
CA ILE A 78 -8.65 -9.92 -0.11
C ILE A 78 -9.55 -9.24 -1.16
N PRO A 79 -10.31 -8.16 -0.84
CA PRO A 79 -11.07 -7.43 -1.85
C PRO A 79 -10.21 -6.87 -2.98
N PHE A 80 -9.05 -6.32 -2.66
CA PHE A 80 -8.09 -5.79 -3.63
C PHE A 80 -7.59 -6.87 -4.59
N LEU A 81 -7.13 -8.01 -4.06
CA LEU A 81 -6.62 -9.12 -4.87
C LEU A 81 -7.72 -9.82 -5.67
N LYS A 82 -8.97 -9.86 -5.16
CA LYS A 82 -10.12 -10.39 -5.89
C LYS A 82 -10.46 -9.52 -7.10
N ALA A 83 -10.41 -8.20 -6.96
CA ALA A 83 -10.69 -7.28 -8.05
C ALA A 83 -9.56 -7.19 -9.08
N LEU A 84 -8.31 -7.41 -8.64
CA LEU A 84 -7.07 -7.20 -9.39
C LEU A 84 -6.17 -8.46 -9.29
N PRO A 85 -6.64 -9.63 -9.78
CA PRO A 85 -6.01 -10.93 -9.50
C PRO A 85 -4.64 -11.12 -10.16
N ASP A 86 -4.36 -10.40 -11.24
CA ASP A 86 -3.11 -10.44 -12.00
C ASP A 86 -2.09 -9.37 -11.55
N ARG A 87 -2.29 -8.77 -10.38
CA ARG A 87 -1.43 -7.73 -9.85
C ARG A 87 0.04 -8.12 -9.87
N ARG A 88 0.87 -7.25 -10.44
CA ARG A 88 2.34 -7.35 -10.43
C ARG A 88 2.94 -6.10 -9.82
N VAL A 89 3.91 -6.29 -8.93
CA VAL A 89 4.66 -5.19 -8.30
C VAL A 89 6.03 -5.11 -8.94
N TYR A 90 6.42 -3.92 -9.36
CA TYR A 90 7.73 -3.62 -9.93
C TYR A 90 8.56 -2.85 -8.89
N MET A 91 9.31 -3.57 -8.05
CA MET A 91 10.18 -2.94 -7.07
C MET A 91 11.56 -2.61 -7.64
N HIS A 92 12.05 -3.41 -8.59
CA HIS A 92 13.37 -3.22 -9.16
C HIS A 92 13.34 -2.33 -10.41
N GLY A 93 14.13 -1.24 -10.38
CA GLY A 93 14.38 -0.35 -11.53
C GLY A 93 13.30 0.70 -11.82
N LYS A 94 12.18 0.72 -11.11
CA LYS A 94 11.09 1.70 -11.30
C LYS A 94 10.62 2.38 -10.00
N GLY A 95 11.28 2.12 -8.89
CA GLY A 95 10.95 2.70 -7.60
C GLY A 95 12.19 3.11 -6.83
N VAL A 96 12.00 3.98 -5.86
CA VAL A 96 13.03 4.42 -4.91
C VAL A 96 12.65 3.87 -3.54
N MET A 97 13.63 3.32 -2.83
CA MET A 97 13.48 2.90 -1.44
C MET A 97 14.62 3.48 -0.59
N PHE A 98 14.28 3.86 0.62
CA PHE A 98 15.26 4.38 1.60
C PHE A 98 14.84 4.02 3.02
N GLY A 99 15.82 3.96 3.91
CA GLY A 99 15.61 3.74 5.35
C GLY A 99 16.21 4.88 6.16
N ASP A 100 15.55 5.25 7.25
CA ASP A 100 16.03 6.17 8.27
C ASP A 100 15.59 5.68 9.66
N GLY A 101 16.53 5.11 10.42
CA GLY A 101 16.26 4.47 11.69
C GLY A 101 15.22 3.35 11.56
N ASP A 102 14.10 3.51 12.25
CA ASP A 102 12.97 2.56 12.18
C ASP A 102 12.03 2.81 11.00
N TYR A 103 12.24 3.85 10.24
CA TYR A 103 11.35 4.22 9.14
C TYR A 103 11.92 3.79 7.80
N VAL A 104 11.01 3.35 6.92
CA VAL A 104 11.33 2.99 5.54
C VAL A 104 10.35 3.69 4.63
N GLY A 105 10.82 4.30 3.58
CA GLY A 105 10.01 4.90 2.52
C GLY A 105 10.20 4.18 1.19
N ALA A 106 9.13 4.06 0.42
CA ALA A 106 9.17 3.56 -0.95
C ALA A 106 8.21 4.32 -1.84
N ALA A 107 8.65 4.63 -3.05
CA ALA A 107 7.84 5.29 -4.07
C ALA A 107 8.00 4.60 -5.42
N GLY A 108 6.93 4.49 -6.18
CA GLY A 108 6.96 4.01 -7.56
C GLY A 108 5.92 4.71 -8.43
N TRP A 109 6.35 5.18 -9.60
CA TRP A 109 5.52 6.05 -10.42
C TRP A 109 5.52 5.66 -11.92
N PRO A 110 4.84 4.53 -12.29
CA PRO A 110 4.11 3.56 -11.45
C PRO A 110 5.02 2.48 -10.86
N ASN A 111 4.50 1.76 -9.84
CA ASN A 111 5.15 0.58 -9.27
C ASN A 111 4.31 -0.70 -9.34
N MET A 112 3.08 -0.60 -9.80
CA MET A 112 2.20 -1.76 -9.98
C MET A 112 1.50 -1.72 -11.33
N GLN A 113 1.15 -2.91 -11.84
CA GLN A 113 0.32 -3.14 -13.02
C GLN A 113 -0.67 -4.25 -12.71
N MET A 114 -1.91 -4.10 -13.18
CA MET A 114 -3.00 -5.06 -12.99
C MET A 114 -4.15 -4.79 -13.95
N THR A 115 -5.09 -5.74 -14.02
CA THR A 115 -6.32 -5.62 -14.80
C THR A 115 -7.53 -5.63 -13.86
N VAL A 116 -8.48 -4.72 -14.07
CA VAL A 116 -9.71 -4.63 -13.28
C VAL A 116 -10.70 -5.69 -13.78
N THR A 117 -10.61 -6.92 -13.25
CA THR A 117 -11.41 -8.08 -13.69
C THR A 117 -12.48 -8.50 -12.69
N GLY A 118 -12.31 -8.21 -11.41
CA GLY A 118 -13.30 -8.49 -10.37
C GLY A 118 -14.01 -7.23 -9.89
N ASP A 119 -15.05 -7.42 -9.11
CA ASP A 119 -15.86 -6.36 -8.52
C ASP A 119 -15.47 -6.04 -7.06
N GLY A 120 -16.07 -4.98 -6.52
CA GLY A 120 -16.09 -4.69 -5.09
C GLY A 120 -14.95 -3.82 -4.57
N TRP A 121 -13.89 -3.56 -5.33
CA TRP A 121 -12.85 -2.63 -4.91
C TRP A 121 -13.24 -1.20 -5.27
N LEU A 122 -13.40 -0.35 -4.26
CA LEU A 122 -13.79 1.07 -4.40
C LEU A 122 -15.11 1.28 -5.17
N GLY A 123 -15.99 0.29 -5.26
CA GLY A 123 -17.20 0.36 -6.05
C GLY A 123 -16.97 0.39 -7.57
N ILE A 124 -15.76 0.07 -8.03
CA ILE A 124 -15.41 0.02 -9.45
C ILE A 124 -15.94 -1.28 -10.04
N ALA A 125 -16.72 -1.16 -11.12
CA ALA A 125 -17.21 -2.32 -11.88
C ALA A 125 -16.06 -3.01 -12.65
N PRO A 126 -16.13 -4.33 -12.87
CA PRO A 126 -15.19 -5.03 -13.76
C PRO A 126 -15.19 -4.41 -15.14
N SER A 127 -14.04 -3.96 -15.60
CA SER A 127 -13.89 -3.28 -16.89
C SER A 127 -13.02 -4.06 -17.87
N ASN A 128 -12.23 -5.04 -17.39
CA ASN A 128 -11.16 -5.72 -18.12
C ASN A 128 -10.11 -4.76 -18.72
N ILE A 129 -10.00 -3.56 -18.14
CA ILE A 129 -9.01 -2.57 -18.58
C ILE A 129 -7.72 -2.78 -17.77
N PRO A 130 -6.57 -2.96 -18.45
CA PRO A 130 -5.28 -2.95 -17.78
C PRO A 130 -4.96 -1.53 -17.29
N ILE A 131 -4.52 -1.43 -16.03
CA ILE A 131 -4.13 -0.18 -15.40
C ILE A 131 -2.75 -0.29 -14.79
N THR A 132 -2.11 0.85 -14.62
CA THR A 132 -0.94 1.01 -13.74
C THR A 132 -1.34 1.74 -12.48
N MET A 133 -0.65 1.46 -11.38
CA MET A 133 -0.91 2.11 -10.11
C MET A 133 0.37 2.74 -9.57
N ARG A 134 0.23 3.96 -9.11
CA ARG A 134 1.27 4.75 -8.48
C ARG A 134 1.05 4.70 -6.98
N SER A 135 2.07 4.37 -6.22
CA SER A 135 1.97 4.39 -4.77
C SER A 135 3.18 5.01 -4.10
N PHE A 136 2.95 5.46 -2.90
CA PHE A 136 3.94 5.94 -1.97
C PHE A 136 3.66 5.30 -0.62
N ASP A 137 4.64 4.62 -0.06
CA ASP A 137 4.49 3.85 1.16
C ASP A 137 5.53 4.29 2.18
N PHE A 138 5.11 4.42 3.44
CA PHE A 138 6.00 4.53 4.59
C PHE A 138 5.70 3.44 5.59
N TRP A 139 6.73 2.82 6.12
CA TRP A 139 6.63 1.85 7.20
C TRP A 139 7.40 2.34 8.42
N ARG A 140 6.93 1.97 9.59
CA ARG A 140 7.68 2.06 10.83
C ARG A 140 7.86 0.67 11.44
N CYS A 141 9.10 0.33 11.72
CA CYS A 141 9.48 -0.88 12.40
C CYS A 141 9.53 -0.68 13.93
N GLU A 142 9.23 -1.71 14.67
CA GLU A 142 9.26 -1.74 16.13
C GLU A 142 9.64 -3.15 16.59
N ASN A 143 10.76 -3.29 17.31
CA ASN A 143 11.25 -4.57 17.82
C ASN A 143 11.38 -5.65 16.72
N GLY A 144 11.90 -5.28 15.55
CA GLY A 144 12.12 -6.18 14.43
C GLY A 144 10.88 -6.56 13.64
N LEU A 145 9.73 -5.89 13.84
CA LEU A 145 8.49 -6.11 13.11
C LEU A 145 7.93 -4.80 12.57
N ILE A 146 7.19 -4.87 11.47
CA ILE A 146 6.50 -3.70 10.91
C ILE A 146 5.28 -3.38 11.76
N ARG A 147 5.27 -2.20 12.36
CA ARG A 147 4.22 -1.77 13.28
C ARG A 147 3.15 -0.91 12.62
N GLU A 148 3.55 -0.06 11.68
CA GLU A 148 2.67 0.86 10.98
C GLU A 148 3.08 0.96 9.50
N ASN A 149 2.08 1.18 8.65
CA ASN A 149 2.29 1.48 7.25
C ASN A 149 1.29 2.56 6.82
N TRP A 150 1.80 3.66 6.29
CA TRP A 150 1.02 4.72 5.66
C TRP A 150 1.17 4.60 4.15
N VAL A 151 0.02 4.58 3.47
CA VAL A 151 -0.03 4.33 2.02
C VAL A 151 -0.79 5.44 1.31
N LEU A 152 -0.16 6.01 0.30
CA LEU A 152 -0.80 6.86 -0.68
C LEU A 152 -0.88 6.09 -2.00
N ILE A 153 -2.07 6.10 -2.59
CA ILE A 153 -2.32 5.58 -3.94
C ILE A 153 -2.90 6.70 -4.77
N ASP A 154 -2.39 6.92 -5.98
CA ASP A 154 -2.93 7.88 -6.93
C ASP A 154 -4.23 7.34 -7.55
N LEU A 155 -5.32 7.43 -6.78
CA LEU A 155 -6.64 6.96 -7.20
C LEU A 155 -7.20 7.81 -8.35
N LEU A 156 -6.86 9.09 -8.43
CA LEU A 156 -7.30 9.94 -9.55
C LEU A 156 -6.73 9.42 -10.87
N HIS A 157 -5.46 8.99 -10.87
CA HIS A 157 -4.85 8.38 -12.04
C HIS A 157 -5.48 7.02 -12.39
N VAL A 158 -5.86 6.22 -11.38
CA VAL A 158 -6.60 4.96 -11.60
C VAL A 158 -7.94 5.23 -12.28
N TYR A 159 -8.74 6.15 -11.75
CA TYR A 159 -10.03 6.52 -12.35
C TYR A 159 -9.87 7.08 -13.76
N HIS A 160 -8.85 7.92 -13.99
CA HIS A 160 -8.57 8.46 -15.33
C HIS A 160 -8.30 7.35 -16.37
N GLN A 161 -7.49 6.33 -16.03
CA GLN A 161 -7.23 5.18 -16.91
C GLN A 161 -8.50 4.38 -17.23
N LEU A 162 -9.48 4.38 -16.31
CA LEU A 162 -10.78 3.72 -16.48
C LEU A 162 -11.80 4.60 -17.22
N GLY A 163 -11.42 5.80 -17.68
CA GLY A 163 -12.31 6.73 -18.36
C GLY A 163 -13.31 7.43 -17.43
N ILE A 164 -13.05 7.47 -16.15
CA ILE A 164 -13.93 8.09 -15.15
C ILE A 164 -13.43 9.50 -14.84
N ASP A 165 -14.23 10.54 -15.21
CA ASP A 165 -13.99 11.92 -14.82
C ASP A 165 -14.55 12.20 -13.42
N VAL A 166 -13.68 12.02 -12.41
CA VAL A 166 -14.02 12.22 -11.00
C VAL A 166 -14.45 13.66 -10.72
N PHE A 167 -13.84 14.64 -11.37
CA PHE A 167 -14.15 16.06 -11.14
C PHE A 167 -15.49 16.46 -11.71
N SER A 168 -15.85 15.96 -12.92
CA SER A 168 -17.20 16.13 -13.46
C SER A 168 -18.23 15.48 -12.55
N ARG A 169 -17.98 14.27 -12.09
CA ARG A 169 -18.87 13.55 -11.17
C ARG A 169 -19.06 14.29 -9.85
N MET A 170 -18.00 14.85 -9.30
CA MET A 170 -18.07 15.69 -8.09
C MET A 170 -18.96 16.92 -8.30
N ARG A 171 -18.82 17.60 -9.45
CA ARG A 171 -19.68 18.76 -9.79
C ARG A 171 -21.15 18.38 -9.88
N GLU A 172 -21.48 17.29 -10.59
CA GLU A 172 -22.85 16.77 -10.69
C GLU A 172 -23.46 16.54 -9.30
N LEU A 173 -22.73 15.87 -8.40
CA LEU A 173 -23.18 15.59 -7.04
C LEU A 173 -23.36 16.86 -6.18
N THR A 174 -22.59 17.92 -6.47
CA THR A 174 -22.71 19.20 -5.79
C THR A 174 -23.97 19.95 -6.28
N TYR A 175 -24.24 19.97 -7.57
CA TYR A 175 -25.44 20.61 -8.14
C TYR A 175 -26.72 19.88 -7.74
N ALA A 176 -26.69 18.56 -7.61
CA ALA A 176 -27.87 17.79 -7.20
C ALA A 176 -28.34 18.07 -5.74
N ARG A 177 -27.56 18.83 -4.97
CA ARG A 177 -27.89 19.23 -3.59
C ARG A 177 -28.46 20.65 -3.48
N GLN A 178 -28.52 21.37 -4.59
CA GLN A 178 -29.17 22.71 -4.69
C GLN A 178 -30.61 22.58 -5.20
#